data_fa7b45a9bc015b23e957f89fe2f5ed43
#
_entry.id   fa7b45a9bc015b23e957f89fe2f5ed43
#
_cell.length_a   1.000
_cell.length_b   1.000
_cell.length_c   1.000
_cell.angle_alpha   90.00
_cell.angle_beta   90.00
_cell.angle_gamma   90.00
#
_symmetry.space_group_name_H-M   'P 1'
#
loop_
_entity.id
_entity.type
_entity.pdbx_description
1 polymer ?
#
loop_
_entity_poly.entity_id
_entity_poly.type
_entity_poly.pdbx_seq_one_letter_code
_entity_poly.pdbx_strand_id
1 'polypeptide(L)'
;RHTRLLTVTGVQTCALPIWMATDELLAVIDSGRLPASLQLEGLMTHFADSDGPTTSQTEHQLVLFQKAISGLTARGLSIPLIHAANSGAAVRYPHSHYSLIRPGIMLYGYHTLPESIPAPDLRPVLTLRSCIAQMRTIQAGGTISYNATFVAKRTTRVAVLPIGYADGLNRRLSNRGEVLVQGRRATIIGLVCMDMVMIDVTEIPDAAVGDEVILIGRQGTDQISAADLAEWTGTIAYETLCAIGPRVPRRYRQA
;
A
#
# COMPACT_ATOMS: atom_id res chain seq x y z
N ARG A 1 -2.80 9.20 -35.84
CA ARG A 1 -2.91 8.79 -34.41
C ARG A 1 -2.66 10.03 -33.58
N HIS A 2 -3.67 10.53 -32.87
CA HIS A 2 -3.52 11.64 -31.96
C HIS A 2 -2.87 11.16 -30.68
N THR A 3 -1.80 11.80 -30.25
CA THR A 3 -1.18 11.56 -28.94
C THR A 3 -1.99 12.30 -27.89
N ARG A 4 -2.56 11.56 -26.96
CA ARG A 4 -3.32 12.15 -25.84
C ARG A 4 -2.34 12.63 -24.78
N LEU A 5 -2.46 13.89 -24.38
CA LEU A 5 -1.67 14.49 -23.32
C LEU A 5 -2.54 14.69 -22.08
N LEU A 6 -2.23 13.96 -21.01
CA LEU A 6 -2.73 14.27 -19.69
C LEU A 6 -1.83 15.33 -19.07
N THR A 7 -2.33 16.54 -18.92
CA THR A 7 -1.58 17.60 -18.25
C THR A 7 -1.85 17.51 -16.76
N VAL A 8 -0.78 17.38 -16.00
CA VAL A 8 -0.83 17.32 -14.55
C VAL A 8 -0.29 18.61 -13.99
N THR A 9 -1.14 19.35 -13.31
CA THR A 9 -0.72 20.48 -12.52
C THR A 9 -0.56 20.01 -11.08
N GLY A 10 0.65 19.82 -10.64
CA GLY A 10 0.92 19.47 -9.27
C GLY A 10 1.38 20.68 -8.53
N VAL A 11 0.97 20.75 -7.34
CA VAL A 11 1.61 21.62 -6.41
C VAL A 11 2.59 20.79 -5.67
N GLN A 12 3.77 21.11 -5.89
CA GLN A 12 4.65 21.55 -4.89
C GLN A 12 4.59 20.98 -3.50
N THR A 13 5.61 20.50 -3.08
CA THR A 13 6.52 20.87 -2.02
C THR A 13 7.38 19.72 -1.55
N CYS A 14 7.03 18.46 -1.83
CA CYS A 14 7.83 17.33 -1.36
C CYS A 14 8.07 16.26 -2.41
N ALA A 15 7.49 16.39 -3.60
CA ALA A 15 7.72 15.45 -4.69
C ALA A 15 8.60 16.12 -5.75
N LEU A 16 9.48 15.37 -6.35
CA LEU A 16 10.23 15.79 -7.54
C LEU A 16 9.27 16.43 -8.54
N PRO A 17 9.61 17.60 -9.15
CA PRO A 17 8.71 18.34 -10.01
C PRO A 17 8.61 17.67 -11.38
N ILE A 18 7.76 16.68 -11.46
CA ILE A 18 7.25 16.13 -12.73
C ILE A 18 5.97 16.82 -13.16
N TRP A 19 5.56 17.82 -12.41
CA TRP A 19 4.31 18.54 -12.55
C TRP A 19 4.56 19.98 -12.95
N MET A 20 3.66 20.54 -13.74
CA MET A 20 3.74 21.93 -14.18
C MET A 20 3.01 22.84 -13.19
N ALA A 21 3.60 23.96 -12.81
CA ALA A 21 2.93 24.98 -12.00
C ALA A 21 1.77 25.61 -12.78
N THR A 22 0.75 26.12 -12.07
CA THR A 22 -0.43 26.73 -12.72
C THR A 22 -0.04 27.84 -13.70
N ASP A 23 0.83 28.75 -13.30
CA ASP A 23 1.21 29.90 -14.14
C ASP A 23 2.07 29.45 -15.35
N GLU A 24 2.89 28.40 -15.17
CA GLU A 24 3.65 27.76 -16.25
C GLU A 24 2.72 27.10 -17.27
N LEU A 25 1.71 26.36 -16.81
CA LEU A 25 0.69 25.76 -17.67
C LEU A 25 0.00 26.82 -18.52
N LEU A 26 -0.45 27.89 -17.90
CA LEU A 26 -1.14 28.99 -18.61
C LEU A 26 -0.21 29.68 -19.61
N ALA A 27 1.07 29.90 -19.28
CA ALA A 27 2.06 30.42 -20.17
C ALA A 27 2.34 29.51 -21.38
N VAL A 28 2.38 28.21 -21.20
CA VAL A 28 2.51 27.23 -22.29
C VAL A 28 1.32 27.30 -23.23
N ILE A 29 0.11 27.37 -22.69
CA ILE A 29 -1.11 27.53 -23.50
C ILE A 29 -1.08 28.84 -24.31
N ASP A 30 -0.76 29.96 -23.64
CA ASP A 30 -0.70 31.30 -24.28
C ASP A 30 0.38 31.40 -25.35
N SER A 31 1.46 30.67 -25.23
CA SER A 31 2.56 30.69 -26.20
C SER A 31 2.23 29.99 -27.53
N GLY A 32 1.12 29.28 -27.63
CA GLY A 32 0.78 28.50 -28.81
C GLY A 32 1.75 27.33 -29.12
N ARG A 33 2.62 26.97 -28.17
CA ARG A 33 3.66 25.92 -28.38
C ARG A 33 3.12 24.50 -28.36
N LEU A 34 1.86 24.29 -27.97
CA LEU A 34 1.27 22.97 -28.05
C LEU A 34 1.10 22.57 -29.52
N PRO A 35 1.69 21.46 -29.95
CA PRO A 35 1.49 20.96 -31.32
C PRO A 35 0.02 20.77 -31.61
N ALA A 36 -0.44 21.14 -32.81
CA ALA A 36 -1.83 20.98 -33.23
C ALA A 36 -2.29 19.49 -33.21
N SER A 37 -1.34 18.56 -33.20
CA SER A 37 -1.61 17.11 -33.06
C SER A 37 -1.93 16.67 -31.63
N LEU A 38 -1.74 17.54 -30.63
CA LEU A 38 -2.04 17.25 -29.23
C LEU A 38 -3.41 17.80 -28.87
N GLN A 39 -4.19 16.98 -28.19
CA GLN A 39 -5.48 17.36 -27.62
C GLN A 39 -5.37 17.32 -26.10
N LEU A 40 -5.73 18.43 -25.44
CA LEU A 40 -5.82 18.48 -24.00
C LEU A 40 -7.10 17.79 -23.53
N GLU A 41 -6.97 16.57 -23.03
CA GLU A 41 -8.09 15.70 -22.70
C GLU A 41 -8.42 15.74 -21.19
N GLY A 42 -7.44 16.00 -20.34
CA GLY A 42 -7.61 16.00 -18.90
C GLY A 42 -6.69 16.95 -18.15
N LEU A 43 -7.15 17.35 -16.98
CA LEU A 43 -6.39 18.12 -16.00
C LEU A 43 -6.45 17.37 -14.67
N MET A 44 -5.28 17.12 -14.07
CA MET A 44 -5.22 16.46 -12.76
C MET A 44 -4.25 17.13 -11.82
N THR A 45 -4.53 16.99 -10.54
CA THR A 45 -3.54 17.18 -9.46
C THR A 45 -3.53 15.98 -8.55
N HIS A 46 -2.51 15.86 -7.71
CA HIS A 46 -2.43 14.83 -6.67
C HIS A 46 -2.11 15.49 -5.34
N PHE A 47 -2.97 15.28 -4.34
CA PHE A 47 -2.79 15.88 -3.03
C PHE A 47 -1.62 15.24 -2.29
N ALA A 48 -0.80 16.07 -1.68
CA ALA A 48 0.37 15.65 -0.93
C ALA A 48 0.00 15.09 0.46
N ASP A 49 -1.10 15.59 1.05
CA ASP A 49 -1.47 15.30 2.44
C ASP A 49 -2.99 15.30 2.65
N SER A 50 -3.72 14.55 1.82
CA SER A 50 -5.18 14.50 1.91
C SER A 50 -5.71 13.67 3.10
N ASP A 51 -4.88 12.83 3.65
CA ASP A 51 -5.15 11.93 4.79
C ASP A 51 -4.37 12.32 6.05
N GLY A 52 -3.64 13.41 6.03
CA GLY A 52 -2.93 13.95 7.18
C GLY A 52 -3.84 14.58 8.25
N PRO A 53 -3.28 14.94 9.40
CA PRO A 53 -4.05 15.47 10.52
C PRO A 53 -4.64 16.85 10.27
N THR A 54 -4.07 17.62 9.34
CA THR A 54 -4.51 18.98 9.01
C THR A 54 -5.10 19.06 7.60
N THR A 55 -5.92 20.08 7.34
CA THR A 55 -6.54 20.29 6.02
C THR A 55 -5.83 21.37 5.19
N SER A 56 -5.02 22.22 5.81
CA SER A 56 -4.50 23.44 5.22
C SER A 56 -3.74 23.22 3.91
N GLN A 57 -2.93 22.19 3.82
CA GLN A 57 -2.15 21.89 2.61
C GLN A 57 -3.05 21.46 1.46
N THR A 58 -3.99 20.58 1.72
CA THR A 58 -4.94 20.10 0.71
C THR A 58 -5.85 21.23 0.22
N GLU A 59 -6.36 22.06 1.13
CA GLU A 59 -7.17 23.23 0.76
C GLU A 59 -6.38 24.24 -0.10
N HIS A 60 -5.13 24.50 0.26
CA HIS A 60 -4.26 25.34 -0.56
C HIS A 60 -4.06 24.75 -1.96
N GLN A 61 -3.81 23.45 -2.08
CA GLN A 61 -3.70 22.77 -3.36
C GLN A 61 -4.98 22.86 -4.19
N LEU A 62 -6.15 22.75 -3.54
CA LEU A 62 -7.45 22.92 -4.20
C LEU A 62 -7.63 24.32 -4.77
N VAL A 63 -7.26 25.35 -4.03
CA VAL A 63 -7.32 26.76 -4.51
C VAL A 63 -6.46 26.94 -5.76
N LEU A 64 -5.23 26.43 -5.76
CA LEU A 64 -4.34 26.52 -6.91
C LEU A 64 -4.85 25.71 -8.11
N PHE A 65 -5.41 24.55 -7.86
CA PHE A 65 -5.99 23.73 -8.92
C PHE A 65 -7.23 24.38 -9.53
N GLN A 66 -8.07 25.00 -8.71
CA GLN A 66 -9.23 25.76 -9.18
C GLN A 66 -8.80 26.99 -10.02
N LYS A 67 -7.70 27.66 -9.64
CA LYS A 67 -7.11 28.74 -10.45
C LYS A 67 -6.69 28.24 -11.84
N ALA A 68 -6.10 27.03 -11.92
CA ALA A 68 -5.74 26.42 -13.20
C ALA A 68 -6.97 26.14 -14.07
N ILE A 69 -8.02 25.53 -13.49
CA ILE A 69 -9.28 25.25 -14.18
C ILE A 69 -9.87 26.54 -14.73
N SER A 70 -10.03 27.57 -13.89
CA SER A 70 -10.61 28.85 -14.27
C SER A 70 -9.77 29.55 -15.35
N GLY A 71 -8.43 29.49 -15.24
CA GLY A 71 -7.51 30.05 -16.22
C GLY A 71 -7.62 29.42 -17.60
N LEU A 72 -7.79 28.09 -17.67
CA LEU A 72 -8.01 27.37 -18.92
C LEU A 72 -9.39 27.68 -19.52
N THR A 73 -10.42 27.70 -18.69
CA THR A 73 -11.79 28.05 -19.11
C THR A 73 -11.85 29.48 -19.68
N ALA A 74 -11.17 30.45 -19.06
CA ALA A 74 -11.10 31.83 -19.55
C ALA A 74 -10.43 31.96 -20.93
N ARG A 75 -9.63 30.97 -21.33
CA ARG A 75 -9.00 30.86 -22.65
C ARG A 75 -9.83 30.05 -23.65
N GLY A 76 -11.08 29.76 -23.31
CA GLY A 76 -12.00 29.00 -24.19
C GLY A 76 -11.70 27.49 -24.26
N LEU A 77 -10.82 26.96 -23.37
CA LEU A 77 -10.51 25.55 -23.33
C LEU A 77 -11.49 24.80 -22.43
N SER A 78 -12.19 23.82 -23.02
CA SER A 78 -13.04 22.89 -22.28
C SER A 78 -12.26 21.61 -22.00
N ILE A 79 -12.05 21.31 -20.72
CA ILE A 79 -11.33 20.09 -20.28
C ILE A 79 -12.37 19.08 -19.81
N PRO A 80 -12.60 17.97 -20.52
CA PRO A 80 -13.63 17.01 -20.15
C PRO A 80 -13.31 16.20 -18.90
N LEU A 81 -12.03 15.91 -18.64
CA LEU A 81 -11.60 15.10 -17.50
C LEU A 81 -10.84 15.94 -16.48
N ILE A 82 -11.49 16.34 -15.42
CA ILE A 82 -10.86 17.03 -14.29
C ILE A 82 -10.91 16.11 -13.09
N HIS A 83 -9.76 15.89 -12.46
CA HIS A 83 -9.71 15.00 -11.29
C HIS A 83 -8.56 15.34 -10.32
N ALA A 84 -8.88 15.28 -9.02
CA ALA A 84 -7.94 15.60 -7.95
C ALA A 84 -7.90 14.52 -6.87
N ALA A 85 -9.06 14.01 -6.47
CA ALA A 85 -9.20 13.15 -5.32
C ALA A 85 -8.47 11.81 -5.46
N ASN A 86 -7.55 11.52 -4.53
CA ASN A 86 -7.03 10.20 -4.20
C ASN A 86 -7.94 9.52 -3.16
N SER A 87 -7.55 8.40 -2.56
CA SER A 87 -8.36 7.68 -1.57
C SER A 87 -8.76 8.55 -0.37
N GLY A 88 -7.83 9.27 0.24
CA GLY A 88 -8.10 10.13 1.39
C GLY A 88 -9.04 11.28 1.03
N ALA A 89 -8.75 11.95 -0.08
CA ALA A 89 -9.56 13.07 -0.55
C ALA A 89 -10.97 12.64 -1.01
N ALA A 90 -11.12 11.44 -1.51
CA ALA A 90 -12.44 10.92 -1.90
C ALA A 90 -13.42 10.84 -0.72
N VAL A 91 -12.92 10.67 0.50
CA VAL A 91 -13.73 10.66 1.72
C VAL A 91 -13.86 12.07 2.33
N ARG A 92 -12.73 12.79 2.46
CA ARG A 92 -12.67 14.04 3.23
C ARG A 92 -13.10 15.27 2.47
N TYR A 93 -12.92 15.29 1.14
CA TYR A 93 -13.09 16.48 0.31
C TYR A 93 -14.02 16.21 -0.89
N PRO A 94 -15.34 16.07 -0.68
CA PRO A 94 -16.28 15.77 -1.79
C PRO A 94 -16.20 16.77 -2.94
N HIS A 95 -15.89 18.04 -2.65
CA HIS A 95 -15.69 19.09 -3.66
C HIS A 95 -14.44 18.89 -4.54
N SER A 96 -13.56 17.93 -4.21
CA SER A 96 -12.40 17.56 -5.02
C SER A 96 -12.69 16.42 -6.02
N HIS A 97 -13.90 15.89 -6.08
CA HIS A 97 -14.25 14.74 -6.92
C HIS A 97 -14.21 15.09 -8.42
N TYR A 98 -14.67 16.30 -8.77
CA TYR A 98 -14.79 16.74 -10.16
C TYR A 98 -15.43 15.70 -11.08
N SER A 99 -14.76 15.34 -12.21
CA SER A 99 -15.27 14.35 -13.17
C SER A 99 -15.05 12.90 -12.72
N LEU A 100 -14.03 12.64 -11.91
CA LEU A 100 -13.70 11.29 -11.43
C LEU A 100 -12.78 11.32 -10.21
N ILE A 101 -12.79 10.23 -9.45
CA ILE A 101 -11.88 9.99 -8.32
C ILE A 101 -10.88 8.89 -8.65
N ARG A 102 -9.74 8.87 -7.94
CA ARG A 102 -8.69 7.86 -8.11
C ARG A 102 -8.43 7.10 -6.81
N PRO A 103 -9.39 6.29 -6.33
CA PRO A 103 -9.16 5.49 -5.13
C PRO A 103 -8.13 4.40 -5.45
N GLY A 104 -7.01 4.43 -4.75
CA GLY A 104 -5.97 3.41 -4.83
C GLY A 104 -6.13 2.38 -3.71
N ILE A 105 -5.63 2.72 -2.52
CA ILE A 105 -5.58 1.82 -1.37
C ILE A 105 -6.98 1.38 -0.90
N MET A 106 -8.01 2.21 -1.08
CA MET A 106 -9.38 1.86 -0.72
C MET A 106 -9.92 0.69 -1.54
N LEU A 107 -9.48 0.51 -2.78
CA LEU A 107 -9.85 -0.65 -3.60
C LEU A 107 -9.25 -1.96 -3.05
N TYR A 108 -8.19 -1.86 -2.26
CA TYR A 108 -7.62 -3.00 -1.55
C TYR A 108 -8.25 -3.22 -0.16
N GLY A 109 -9.19 -2.37 0.24
CA GLY A 109 -9.89 -2.48 1.52
C GLY A 109 -9.16 -1.83 2.70
N TYR A 110 -8.32 -0.83 2.44
CA TYR A 110 -7.59 -0.09 3.46
C TYR A 110 -7.80 1.42 3.31
N HIS A 111 -7.60 2.17 4.39
CA HIS A 111 -7.54 3.62 4.39
C HIS A 111 -6.41 4.11 5.29
N THR A 112 -6.02 5.36 5.08
CA THR A 112 -4.98 6.08 5.85
C THR A 112 -5.56 7.29 6.58
N LEU A 113 -6.90 7.35 6.69
CA LEU A 113 -7.60 8.47 7.32
C LEU A 113 -7.29 8.53 8.81
N PRO A 114 -7.17 9.74 9.40
CA PRO A 114 -7.10 9.91 10.84
C PRO A 114 -8.32 9.31 11.54
N GLU A 115 -8.14 8.80 12.76
CA GLU A 115 -9.22 8.19 13.57
C GLU A 115 -10.42 9.13 13.80
N SER A 116 -10.18 10.45 13.79
CA SER A 116 -11.23 11.47 13.92
C SER A 116 -12.16 11.57 12.71
N ILE A 117 -11.82 10.93 11.59
CA ILE A 117 -12.62 10.97 10.37
C ILE A 117 -13.36 9.62 10.23
N PRO A 118 -14.69 9.64 10.10
CA PRO A 118 -15.46 8.43 9.86
C PRO A 118 -14.96 7.74 8.58
N ALA A 119 -14.42 6.54 8.75
CA ALA A 119 -13.94 5.73 7.63
C ALA A 119 -15.11 4.95 7.02
N PRO A 120 -15.12 4.73 5.71
CA PRO A 120 -16.06 3.82 5.07
C PRO A 120 -15.80 2.37 5.54
N ASP A 121 -16.85 1.55 5.54
CA ASP A 121 -16.72 0.10 5.81
C ASP A 121 -16.00 -0.57 4.63
N LEU A 122 -14.69 -0.74 4.77
CA LEU A 122 -13.83 -1.34 3.75
C LEU A 122 -13.49 -2.78 4.11
N ARG A 123 -13.49 -3.65 3.11
CA ARG A 123 -13.13 -5.06 3.29
C ARG A 123 -11.84 -5.36 2.55
N PRO A 124 -10.76 -5.82 3.24
CA PRO A 124 -9.55 -6.25 2.59
C PRO A 124 -9.82 -7.34 1.53
N VAL A 125 -9.34 -7.11 0.31
CA VAL A 125 -9.58 -8.03 -0.83
C VAL A 125 -8.44 -9.03 -1.04
N LEU A 126 -7.34 -8.91 -0.26
CA LEU A 126 -6.16 -9.74 -0.42
C LEU A 126 -5.92 -10.59 0.83
N THR A 127 -5.66 -11.88 0.60
CA THR A 127 -5.11 -12.79 1.60
C THR A 127 -3.77 -13.33 1.07
N LEU A 128 -2.70 -13.17 1.83
CA LEU A 128 -1.40 -13.80 1.57
C LEU A 128 -1.25 -15.01 2.48
N ARG A 129 -1.06 -16.18 1.88
CA ARG A 129 -0.93 -17.44 2.61
C ARG A 129 0.24 -18.27 2.14
N SER A 130 0.74 -19.10 3.03
CA SER A 130 1.73 -20.12 2.79
C SER A 130 1.30 -21.42 3.48
N CYS A 131 2.20 -22.38 3.61
CA CYS A 131 1.98 -23.59 4.39
C CYS A 131 3.25 -23.95 5.19
N ILE A 132 3.11 -24.79 6.19
CA ILE A 132 4.25 -25.37 6.89
C ILE A 132 4.89 -26.43 5.99
N ALA A 133 6.13 -26.17 5.54
CA ALA A 133 6.87 -27.12 4.71
C ALA A 133 7.71 -28.11 5.53
N GLN A 134 8.17 -27.71 6.71
CA GLN A 134 8.98 -28.53 7.60
C GLN A 134 8.77 -28.15 9.05
N MET A 135 8.90 -29.15 9.93
CA MET A 135 8.87 -28.96 11.39
C MET A 135 10.19 -29.45 12.00
N ARG A 136 10.67 -28.76 13.01
CA ARG A 136 11.83 -29.16 13.82
C ARG A 136 11.62 -28.78 15.27
N THR A 137 12.26 -29.52 16.17
CA THR A 137 12.37 -29.15 17.58
C THR A 137 13.83 -28.82 17.87
N ILE A 138 14.08 -27.67 18.48
CA ILE A 138 15.40 -27.24 18.96
C ILE A 138 15.39 -27.15 20.47
N GLN A 139 16.52 -27.50 21.08
CA GLN A 139 16.70 -27.39 22.53
C GLN A 139 17.05 -25.94 22.94
N ALA A 140 16.89 -25.64 24.23
CA ALA A 140 17.38 -24.39 24.79
C ALA A 140 18.86 -24.16 24.43
N GLY A 141 19.24 -22.94 24.04
CA GLY A 141 20.54 -22.59 23.52
C GLY A 141 20.73 -22.80 22.02
N GLY A 142 19.84 -23.53 21.35
CA GLY A 142 19.87 -23.70 19.91
C GLY A 142 19.57 -22.37 19.18
N THR A 143 20.19 -22.19 18.00
CA THR A 143 20.08 -20.95 17.23
C THR A 143 19.31 -21.16 15.93
N ILE A 144 18.70 -20.08 15.39
CA ILE A 144 17.92 -20.09 14.15
C ILE A 144 18.40 -19.00 13.22
N SER A 145 18.43 -19.37 11.92
CA SER A 145 18.70 -18.49 10.79
C SER A 145 20.13 -17.93 10.76
N TYR A 146 20.40 -17.09 9.76
CA TYR A 146 21.70 -16.43 9.59
C TYR A 146 22.06 -15.57 10.80
N ASN A 147 23.35 -15.52 11.11
CA ASN A 147 23.93 -14.75 12.22
C ASN A 147 23.41 -15.15 13.62
N ALA A 148 22.69 -16.30 13.73
CA ALA A 148 22.16 -16.79 15.01
C ALA A 148 21.38 -15.69 15.78
N THR A 149 20.59 -14.88 15.08
CA THR A 149 19.88 -13.73 15.67
C THR A 149 18.74 -14.13 16.60
N PHE A 150 18.33 -15.39 16.56
CA PHE A 150 17.42 -15.99 17.51
C PHE A 150 18.12 -17.12 18.27
N VAL A 151 18.03 -17.09 19.59
CA VAL A 151 18.50 -18.14 20.48
C VAL A 151 17.32 -18.67 21.26
N ALA A 152 17.05 -19.97 21.18
CA ALA A 152 15.93 -20.59 21.88
C ALA A 152 16.19 -20.56 23.41
N LYS A 153 15.28 -19.95 24.16
CA LYS A 153 15.35 -19.92 25.64
C LYS A 153 14.80 -21.19 26.29
N ARG A 154 14.06 -21.98 25.55
CA ARG A 154 13.43 -23.25 25.96
C ARG A 154 13.42 -24.20 24.77
N THR A 155 13.04 -25.44 24.98
CA THR A 155 12.71 -26.34 23.87
C THR A 155 11.64 -25.71 23.02
N THR A 156 11.94 -25.48 21.74
CA THR A 156 11.11 -24.69 20.81
C THR A 156 10.75 -25.55 19.59
N ARG A 157 9.46 -25.59 19.26
CA ARG A 157 8.98 -26.19 18.01
C ARG A 157 8.99 -25.12 16.92
N VAL A 158 9.74 -25.38 15.88
CA VAL A 158 9.98 -24.45 14.77
C VAL A 158 9.31 -24.99 13.52
N ALA A 159 8.52 -24.15 12.87
CA ALA A 159 8.00 -24.44 11.54
C ALA A 159 8.71 -23.57 10.50
N VAL A 160 9.00 -24.15 9.33
CA VAL A 160 9.61 -23.50 8.17
C VAL A 160 8.53 -23.26 7.13
N LEU A 161 8.42 -22.03 6.66
CA LEU A 161 7.50 -21.61 5.60
C LEU A 161 8.27 -21.30 4.33
N PRO A 162 7.85 -21.78 3.14
CA PRO A 162 8.47 -21.51 1.85
C PRO A 162 8.02 -20.14 1.29
N ILE A 163 8.35 -19.08 2.01
CA ILE A 163 8.12 -17.69 1.61
C ILE A 163 9.20 -16.81 2.24
N GLY A 164 9.70 -15.84 1.49
CA GLY A 164 10.74 -14.94 1.96
C GLY A 164 10.70 -13.58 1.27
N TYR A 165 11.81 -12.83 1.35
CA TYR A 165 11.82 -11.46 0.79
C TYR A 165 11.78 -11.44 -0.75
N ALA A 166 12.15 -12.52 -1.45
CA ALA A 166 11.98 -12.62 -2.90
C ALA A 166 10.50 -12.73 -3.32
N ASP A 167 9.61 -13.06 -2.39
CA ASP A 167 8.17 -13.15 -2.58
C ASP A 167 7.45 -11.87 -2.12
N GLY A 168 8.17 -10.94 -1.49
CA GLY A 168 7.65 -9.68 -0.96
C GLY A 168 7.51 -9.61 0.55
N LEU A 169 7.97 -10.63 1.29
CA LEU A 169 7.97 -10.59 2.75
C LEU A 169 9.12 -9.70 3.26
N ASN A 170 8.80 -8.56 3.85
CA ASN A 170 9.82 -7.60 4.26
C ASN A 170 10.80 -8.19 5.29
N ARG A 171 12.11 -8.03 5.04
CA ARG A 171 13.16 -8.56 5.91
C ARG A 171 13.15 -7.96 7.34
N ARG A 172 12.55 -6.78 7.52
CA ARG A 172 12.37 -6.17 8.84
C ARG A 172 11.37 -6.90 9.75
N LEU A 173 10.62 -7.87 9.23
CA LEU A 173 9.78 -8.77 10.04
C LEU A 173 10.60 -9.77 10.86
N SER A 174 11.89 -9.88 10.62
CA SER A 174 12.81 -10.74 11.37
C SER A 174 12.71 -10.52 12.87
N ASN A 175 12.48 -11.58 13.64
CA ASN A 175 12.33 -11.59 15.12
C ASN A 175 11.21 -10.68 15.67
N ARG A 176 10.24 -10.25 14.85
CA ARG A 176 9.15 -9.37 15.33
C ARG A 176 7.79 -9.60 14.66
N GLY A 177 7.78 -9.99 13.39
CA GLY A 177 6.53 -10.24 12.67
C GLY A 177 5.80 -11.47 13.21
N GLU A 178 4.51 -11.54 12.92
CA GLU A 178 3.66 -12.66 13.29
C GLU A 178 2.92 -13.20 12.06
N VAL A 179 2.47 -14.42 12.17
CA VAL A 179 1.61 -15.12 11.22
C VAL A 179 0.50 -15.87 11.97
N LEU A 180 -0.55 -16.30 11.29
CA LEU A 180 -1.58 -17.12 11.90
C LEU A 180 -1.43 -18.58 11.46
N VAL A 181 -1.48 -19.48 12.44
CA VAL A 181 -1.51 -20.92 12.26
C VAL A 181 -2.64 -21.47 13.12
N GLN A 182 -3.60 -22.16 12.51
CA GLN A 182 -4.78 -22.71 13.21
C GLN A 182 -5.54 -21.65 14.05
N GLY A 183 -5.61 -20.38 13.54
CA GLY A 183 -6.26 -19.27 14.22
C GLY A 183 -5.48 -18.67 15.40
N ARG A 184 -4.21 -19.02 15.57
CA ARG A 184 -3.34 -18.54 16.66
C ARG A 184 -2.12 -17.84 16.08
N ARG A 185 -1.62 -16.83 16.77
CA ARG A 185 -0.42 -16.09 16.37
C ARG A 185 0.84 -16.90 16.64
N ALA A 186 1.75 -16.94 15.66
CA ALA A 186 3.06 -17.53 15.74
C ALA A 186 4.11 -16.48 15.31
N THR A 187 5.10 -16.24 16.17
CA THR A 187 6.12 -15.21 15.93
C THR A 187 7.16 -15.69 14.92
N ILE A 188 7.58 -14.82 14.01
CA ILE A 188 8.72 -15.02 13.14
C ILE A 188 9.99 -14.97 13.98
N ILE A 189 10.79 -16.03 13.92
CA ILE A 189 12.04 -16.20 14.68
C ILE A 189 13.24 -16.32 13.73
N GLY A 190 14.31 -15.62 14.04
CA GLY A 190 15.48 -15.46 13.17
C GLY A 190 15.22 -14.51 12.01
N LEU A 191 16.14 -14.46 11.07
CA LEU A 191 16.04 -13.57 9.91
C LEU A 191 15.10 -14.15 8.85
N VAL A 192 14.28 -13.29 8.24
CA VAL A 192 13.58 -13.61 6.98
C VAL A 192 14.64 -13.80 5.90
N CYS A 193 14.64 -14.96 5.25
CA CYS A 193 15.56 -15.34 4.20
C CYS A 193 14.97 -15.01 2.81
N MET A 194 15.68 -15.39 1.74
CA MET A 194 15.26 -15.11 0.37
C MET A 194 13.90 -15.73 0.05
N ASP A 195 13.73 -17.01 0.39
CA ASP A 195 12.60 -17.86 0.01
C ASP A 195 12.03 -18.67 1.19
N MET A 196 12.51 -18.40 2.40
CA MET A 196 12.07 -19.10 3.63
C MET A 196 12.01 -18.17 4.82
N VAL A 197 11.10 -18.50 5.75
CA VAL A 197 11.02 -17.88 7.06
C VAL A 197 10.67 -18.94 8.10
N MET A 198 11.15 -18.77 9.34
CA MET A 198 10.89 -19.66 10.46
C MET A 198 9.97 -19.00 11.46
N ILE A 199 9.07 -19.78 12.05
CA ILE A 199 8.12 -19.35 13.06
C ILE A 199 8.16 -20.26 14.29
N ASP A 200 7.90 -19.71 15.46
CA ASP A 200 7.73 -20.45 16.70
C ASP A 200 6.28 -20.94 16.83
N VAL A 201 6.10 -22.26 16.76
CA VAL A 201 4.80 -22.90 16.94
C VAL A 201 4.73 -23.75 18.21
N THR A 202 5.56 -23.45 19.21
CA THR A 202 5.62 -24.18 20.48
C THR A 202 4.27 -24.19 21.18
N GLU A 203 3.56 -23.05 21.16
CA GLU A 203 2.25 -22.91 21.79
C GLU A 203 1.09 -23.41 20.90
N ILE A 204 1.39 -23.98 19.73
CA ILE A 204 0.39 -24.56 18.80
C ILE A 204 0.69 -26.06 18.65
N PRO A 205 0.30 -26.89 19.64
CA PRO A 205 0.74 -28.29 19.73
C PRO A 205 0.30 -29.14 18.53
N ASP A 206 -0.83 -28.82 17.92
CA ASP A 206 -1.38 -29.55 16.78
C ASP A 206 -0.82 -29.09 15.42
N ALA A 207 0.04 -28.07 15.39
CA ALA A 207 0.65 -27.60 14.16
C ALA A 207 1.45 -28.73 13.47
N ALA A 208 1.22 -28.92 12.18
CA ALA A 208 1.79 -29.99 11.37
C ALA A 208 2.23 -29.52 9.99
N VAL A 209 3.09 -30.30 9.33
CA VAL A 209 3.47 -30.07 7.93
C VAL A 209 2.21 -30.10 7.05
N GLY A 210 2.09 -29.12 6.16
CA GLY A 210 0.92 -28.94 5.28
C GLY A 210 -0.12 -27.95 5.81
N ASP A 211 -0.08 -27.57 7.09
CA ASP A 211 -1.01 -26.61 7.65
C ASP A 211 -0.91 -25.26 6.95
N GLU A 212 -2.06 -24.65 6.68
CA GLU A 212 -2.15 -23.30 6.13
C GLU A 212 -1.67 -22.28 7.14
N VAL A 213 -0.85 -21.35 6.66
CA VAL A 213 -0.34 -20.22 7.41
C VAL A 213 -0.78 -18.92 6.73
N ILE A 214 -1.41 -18.04 7.49
CA ILE A 214 -1.84 -16.72 6.99
C ILE A 214 -0.81 -15.66 7.39
N LEU A 215 -0.28 -14.97 6.39
CA LEU A 215 0.63 -13.83 6.58
C LEU A 215 -0.13 -12.50 6.52
N ILE A 216 -1.10 -12.40 5.62
CA ILE A 216 -2.06 -11.29 5.54
C ILE A 216 -3.44 -11.91 5.36
N GLY A 217 -4.38 -11.58 6.22
CA GLY A 217 -5.74 -12.08 6.14
C GLY A 217 -6.28 -12.55 7.49
N ARG A 218 -7.35 -13.30 7.45
CA ARG A 218 -8.05 -13.82 8.64
C ARG A 218 -7.95 -15.34 8.73
N GLN A 219 -7.80 -15.85 9.95
CA GLN A 219 -7.92 -17.26 10.25
C GLN A 219 -8.63 -17.43 11.60
N GLY A 220 -9.78 -18.07 11.60
CA GLY A 220 -10.65 -18.11 12.79
C GLY A 220 -11.15 -16.71 13.17
N THR A 221 -10.95 -16.32 14.41
CA THR A 221 -11.35 -15.01 14.95
C THR A 221 -10.26 -13.95 14.84
N ASP A 222 -9.00 -14.33 14.55
CA ASP A 222 -7.87 -13.41 14.48
C ASP A 222 -7.57 -13.00 13.03
N GLN A 223 -6.91 -11.84 12.89
CA GLN A 223 -6.55 -11.24 11.62
C GLN A 223 -5.17 -10.59 11.70
N ILE A 224 -4.42 -10.69 10.61
CA ILE A 224 -3.21 -9.88 10.35
C ILE A 224 -3.46 -9.11 9.07
N SER A 225 -3.40 -7.80 9.13
CA SER A 225 -3.61 -6.91 8.00
C SER A 225 -2.30 -6.49 7.32
N ALA A 226 -2.38 -5.93 6.12
CA ALA A 226 -1.20 -5.29 5.50
C ALA A 226 -0.73 -4.06 6.30
N ALA A 227 -1.62 -3.42 7.07
CA ALA A 227 -1.26 -2.32 7.95
C ALA A 227 -0.43 -2.81 9.16
N ASP A 228 -0.75 -3.97 9.75
CA ASP A 228 0.06 -4.56 10.83
C ASP A 228 1.49 -4.88 10.35
N LEU A 229 1.62 -5.49 9.16
CA LEU A 229 2.95 -5.72 8.58
C LEU A 229 3.71 -4.43 8.32
N ALA A 230 3.02 -3.40 7.86
CA ALA A 230 3.60 -2.08 7.61
C ALA A 230 4.09 -1.44 8.92
N GLU A 231 3.30 -1.49 9.97
CA GLU A 231 3.67 -1.01 11.30
C GLU A 231 4.92 -1.74 11.83
N TRP A 232 4.93 -3.07 11.81
CA TRP A 232 6.07 -3.87 12.27
C TRP A 232 7.35 -3.59 11.46
N THR A 233 7.24 -3.12 10.23
CA THR A 233 8.39 -2.87 9.35
C THR A 233 8.74 -1.39 9.18
N GLY A 234 7.94 -0.48 9.77
CA GLY A 234 8.15 0.96 9.70
C GLY A 234 7.90 1.53 8.31
N THR A 235 6.83 1.07 7.65
CA THR A 235 6.39 1.52 6.33
C THR A 235 4.87 1.72 6.28
N ILE A 236 4.27 1.73 5.09
CA ILE A 236 2.84 1.91 4.85
C ILE A 236 2.23 0.69 4.14
N ALA A 237 0.92 0.48 4.32
CA ALA A 237 0.20 -0.64 3.72
C ALA A 237 0.34 -0.71 2.19
N TYR A 238 0.50 0.44 1.52
CA TYR A 238 0.78 0.52 0.08
C TYR A 238 2.04 -0.27 -0.30
N GLU A 239 3.15 -0.02 0.39
CA GLU A 239 4.42 -0.70 0.12
C GLU A 239 4.30 -2.20 0.40
N THR A 240 3.68 -2.57 1.53
CA THR A 240 3.43 -3.98 1.87
C THR A 240 2.68 -4.71 0.76
N LEU A 241 1.59 -4.13 0.23
CA LEU A 241 0.80 -4.74 -0.83
C LEU A 241 1.54 -4.78 -2.18
N CYS A 242 2.25 -3.70 -2.52
CA CYS A 242 3.03 -3.62 -3.77
C CYS A 242 4.25 -4.54 -3.78
N ALA A 243 4.81 -4.85 -2.61
CA ALA A 243 5.98 -5.72 -2.50
C ALA A 243 5.69 -7.19 -2.89
N ILE A 244 4.43 -7.63 -2.80
CA ILE A 244 4.05 -9.01 -3.17
C ILE A 244 4.33 -9.23 -4.65
N GLY A 245 5.43 -9.93 -4.93
CA GLY A 245 6.01 -10.10 -6.26
C GLY A 245 5.22 -11.07 -7.16
N PRO A 246 5.59 -11.18 -8.45
CA PRO A 246 4.93 -12.06 -9.41
C PRO A 246 5.20 -13.56 -9.14
N ARG A 247 6.18 -13.88 -8.32
CA ARG A 247 6.45 -15.27 -7.89
C ARG A 247 5.31 -15.86 -7.07
N VAL A 248 4.53 -15.02 -6.37
CA VAL A 248 3.36 -15.45 -5.59
C VAL A 248 2.17 -15.63 -6.52
N PRO A 249 1.64 -16.85 -6.72
CA PRO A 249 0.50 -17.09 -7.60
C PRO A 249 -0.76 -16.36 -7.09
N ARG A 250 -1.47 -15.66 -7.99
CA ARG A 250 -2.75 -15.01 -7.69
C ARG A 250 -3.90 -15.96 -8.01
N ARG A 251 -4.75 -16.19 -7.03
CA ARG A 251 -6.00 -16.93 -7.20
C ARG A 251 -7.17 -16.01 -6.92
N TYR A 252 -7.90 -15.66 -7.95
CA TYR A 252 -9.09 -14.83 -7.83
C TYR A 252 -10.28 -15.69 -7.41
N ARG A 253 -11.07 -15.19 -6.46
CA ARG A 253 -12.33 -15.81 -6.05
C ARG A 253 -13.45 -14.83 -6.37
N GLN A 254 -14.57 -15.32 -6.87
CA GLN A 254 -15.80 -14.53 -6.90
C GLN A 254 -16.29 -14.36 -5.45
N ALA A 255 -16.74 -13.14 -5.13
CA ALA A 255 -17.32 -12.81 -3.83
C ALA A 255 -18.68 -13.47 -3.64
#